data_3c2cba8c400b4ce6e2391d669532b5b5
#
_entry.id   3c2cba8c400b4ce6e2391d669532b5b5
#
_cell.length_a   1.000
_cell.length_b   1.000
_cell.length_c   1.000
_cell.angle_alpha   90.00
_cell.angle_beta   90.00
_cell.angle_gamma   90.00
#
_symmetry.space_group_name_H-M   'P 1'
#
loop_
_entity.id
_entity.type
_entity.pdbx_description
1 polymer ?
#
loop_
_entity_poly.entity_id
_entity_poly.type
_entity_poly.pdbx_seq_one_letter_code
_entity_poly.pdbx_strand_id
1 'polypeptide(L)'
;CIIMASGLGKRFGSNKLMASFHGAPLIHSVLDVTGSVPLFADRLVVTRSREVHDYCQSLGIPVLIHTLPNRNEALCLGLTHMLKRHPDLSGCLFALGDQPLLRPRTLERICRRYLECKISPRHSESVFPDSDFSILKSKLPQNSGIAEKSPIVQLCSVQMTASPEPSVSTTVGSPILFDRAYFDELLHLPEKAGGSHVLRQHPDVVQYVTAEVPEELMDVDTPEELKRLENLVTIE
;
A
#
# COMPACT_ATOMS: atom_id res chain seq x y z
N CYS A 1 10.18 0.86 2.95
CA CYS A 1 8.94 0.14 2.64
C CYS A 1 8.76 -1.02 3.62
N ILE A 2 7.55 -1.18 4.18
CA ILE A 2 7.18 -2.32 5.04
C ILE A 2 6.09 -3.12 4.33
N ILE A 3 6.36 -4.41 4.10
CA ILE A 3 5.42 -5.35 3.47
C ILE A 3 4.74 -6.14 4.59
N MET A 4 3.44 -5.90 4.76
CA MET A 4 2.61 -6.55 5.77
C MET A 4 2.16 -7.93 5.27
N ALA A 5 2.73 -8.99 5.81
CA ALA A 5 2.52 -10.39 5.41
C ALA A 5 2.00 -11.26 6.58
N SER A 6 1.23 -10.65 7.50
CA SER A 6 0.79 -11.28 8.76
C SER A 6 -0.67 -11.77 8.72
N GLY A 7 -1.32 -11.76 7.56
CA GLY A 7 -2.69 -12.26 7.39
C GLY A 7 -2.79 -13.76 7.66
N LEU A 8 -3.86 -14.18 8.36
CA LEU A 8 -4.05 -15.59 8.75
C LEU A 8 -4.59 -16.49 7.64
N GLY A 9 -4.99 -15.94 6.50
CA GLY A 9 -5.52 -16.72 5.36
C GLY A 9 -6.72 -17.65 5.69
N LYS A 10 -7.52 -17.33 6.71
CA LYS A 10 -8.58 -18.23 7.22
C LYS A 10 -9.57 -18.69 6.14
N ARG A 11 -9.91 -17.80 5.19
CA ARG A 11 -10.81 -18.10 4.07
C ARG A 11 -10.14 -18.89 2.97
N PHE A 12 -8.83 -18.80 2.86
CA PHE A 12 -8.03 -19.51 1.87
C PHE A 12 -7.81 -21.00 2.23
N GLY A 13 -7.92 -21.36 3.50
CA GLY A 13 -7.73 -22.74 4.00
C GLY A 13 -6.27 -23.19 4.14
N SER A 14 -5.32 -22.39 3.66
CA SER A 14 -3.88 -22.60 3.77
C SER A 14 -3.14 -21.27 3.82
N ASN A 15 -1.79 -21.30 3.78
CA ASN A 15 -0.99 -20.07 3.69
C ASN A 15 -1.10 -19.45 2.30
N LYS A 16 -2.04 -18.54 2.10
CA LYS A 16 -2.31 -17.88 0.81
C LYS A 16 -1.07 -17.22 0.19
N LEU A 17 -0.16 -16.67 1.01
CA LEU A 17 1.04 -15.99 0.53
C LEU A 17 2.06 -16.95 -0.11
N MET A 18 1.97 -18.24 0.22
CA MET A 18 2.79 -19.31 -0.37
C MET A 18 2.05 -20.07 -1.47
N ALA A 19 0.80 -19.75 -1.77
CA ALA A 19 0.08 -20.34 -2.90
C ALA A 19 0.78 -19.96 -4.23
N SER A 20 0.78 -20.89 -5.19
CA SER A 20 1.37 -20.64 -6.51
C SER A 20 0.60 -19.58 -7.26
N PHE A 21 1.29 -18.56 -7.73
CA PHE A 21 0.81 -17.51 -8.63
C PHE A 21 1.85 -17.32 -9.73
N HIS A 22 1.51 -17.66 -10.98
CA HIS A 22 2.44 -17.68 -12.13
C HIS A 22 3.76 -18.44 -11.85
N GLY A 23 3.69 -19.56 -11.13
CA GLY A 23 4.83 -20.44 -10.86
C GLY A 23 5.72 -20.04 -9.68
N ALA A 24 5.40 -18.95 -8.96
CA ALA A 24 6.07 -18.51 -7.74
C ALA A 24 5.08 -18.36 -6.58
N PRO A 25 5.50 -18.27 -5.32
CA PRO A 25 4.63 -17.89 -4.22
C PRO A 25 3.97 -16.54 -4.45
N LEU A 26 2.69 -16.37 -4.09
CA LEU A 26 1.90 -15.14 -4.28
C LEU A 26 2.64 -13.88 -3.79
N ILE A 27 3.29 -13.96 -2.62
CA ILE A 27 4.04 -12.84 -2.05
C ILE A 27 5.21 -12.39 -2.95
N HIS A 28 5.74 -13.27 -3.82
CA HIS A 28 6.86 -12.97 -4.70
C HIS A 28 6.60 -11.75 -5.57
N SER A 29 5.39 -11.60 -6.12
CA SER A 29 5.00 -10.45 -6.93
C SER A 29 5.22 -9.12 -6.21
N VAL A 30 4.80 -9.03 -4.94
CA VAL A 30 4.99 -7.81 -4.13
C VAL A 30 6.46 -7.61 -3.76
N LEU A 31 7.20 -8.70 -3.52
CA LEU A 31 8.65 -8.62 -3.25
C LEU A 31 9.42 -8.08 -4.46
N ASP A 32 9.09 -8.53 -5.67
CA ASP A 32 9.69 -8.05 -6.91
C ASP A 32 9.37 -6.58 -7.17
N VAL A 33 8.07 -6.24 -7.11
CA VAL A 33 7.59 -4.88 -7.35
C VAL A 33 8.23 -3.90 -6.38
N THR A 34 8.26 -4.21 -5.08
CA THR A 34 8.90 -3.33 -4.09
C THR A 34 10.42 -3.31 -4.22
N GLY A 35 11.03 -4.37 -4.75
CA GLY A 35 12.47 -4.45 -5.01
C GLY A 35 12.93 -3.62 -6.21
N SER A 36 12.06 -3.41 -7.18
CA SER A 36 12.37 -2.67 -8.40
C SER A 36 12.25 -1.14 -8.25
N VAL A 37 11.70 -0.64 -7.12
CA VAL A 37 11.53 0.80 -6.88
C VAL A 37 12.77 1.41 -6.22
N PRO A 38 13.56 2.22 -6.94
CA PRO A 38 14.82 2.76 -6.43
C PRO A 38 14.67 3.85 -5.37
N LEU A 39 13.44 4.32 -5.13
CA LEU A 39 13.12 5.36 -4.14
C LEU A 39 13.02 4.82 -2.70
N PHE A 40 13.01 3.51 -2.51
CA PHE A 40 13.05 2.92 -1.19
C PHE A 40 14.49 2.77 -0.71
N ALA A 41 14.84 3.43 0.40
CA ALA A 41 16.14 3.27 1.04
C ALA A 41 16.33 1.86 1.64
N ASP A 42 15.22 1.24 2.08
CA ASP A 42 15.21 -0.11 2.66
C ASP A 42 13.81 -0.73 2.55
N ARG A 43 13.75 -2.06 2.66
CA ARG A 43 12.49 -2.85 2.70
C ARG A 43 12.55 -3.87 3.82
N LEU A 44 11.36 -4.16 4.36
CA LEU A 44 11.18 -5.11 5.44
C LEU A 44 9.88 -5.88 5.25
N VAL A 45 9.91 -7.18 5.38
CA VAL A 45 8.70 -8.01 5.47
C VAL A 45 8.38 -8.28 6.94
N VAL A 46 7.11 -8.14 7.31
CA VAL A 46 6.61 -8.49 8.65
C VAL A 46 5.61 -9.61 8.52
N THR A 47 5.91 -10.78 9.08
CA THR A 47 5.11 -11.99 8.89
C THR A 47 4.92 -12.79 10.17
N ARG A 48 3.85 -13.61 10.19
CA ARG A 48 3.60 -14.65 11.21
C ARG A 48 3.94 -16.06 10.70
N SER A 49 4.16 -16.18 9.39
CA SER A 49 4.38 -17.46 8.73
C SER A 49 5.86 -17.80 8.67
N ARG A 50 6.21 -18.96 9.16
CA ARG A 50 7.58 -19.50 9.04
C ARG A 50 7.97 -19.73 7.58
N GLU A 51 7.05 -20.20 6.75
CA GLU A 51 7.29 -20.44 5.33
C GLU A 51 7.62 -19.14 4.59
N VAL A 52 6.85 -18.06 4.83
CA VAL A 52 7.12 -16.73 4.26
C VAL A 52 8.46 -16.19 4.75
N HIS A 53 8.77 -16.36 6.04
CA HIS A 53 10.05 -15.96 6.60
C HIS A 53 11.22 -16.67 5.90
N ASP A 54 11.18 -17.99 5.80
CA ASP A 54 12.25 -18.79 5.20
C ASP A 54 12.40 -18.48 3.70
N TYR A 55 11.29 -18.23 3.01
CA TYR A 55 11.29 -17.79 1.61
C TYR A 55 11.95 -16.42 1.44
N CYS A 56 11.60 -15.42 2.25
CA CYS A 56 12.24 -14.11 2.20
C CYS A 56 13.73 -14.20 2.51
N GLN A 57 14.12 -15.00 3.51
CA GLN A 57 15.54 -15.23 3.82
C GLN A 57 16.30 -15.85 2.65
N SER A 58 15.72 -16.80 1.94
CA SER A 58 16.35 -17.43 0.76
C SER A 58 16.61 -16.44 -0.38
N LEU A 59 15.83 -15.35 -0.44
CA LEU A 59 15.98 -14.25 -1.38
C LEU A 59 16.86 -13.09 -0.84
N GLY A 60 17.40 -13.21 0.39
CA GLY A 60 18.19 -12.16 1.03
C GLY A 60 17.37 -10.92 1.43
N ILE A 61 16.04 -11.05 1.56
CA ILE A 61 15.14 -9.94 1.90
C ILE A 61 14.97 -9.87 3.42
N PRO A 62 15.19 -8.69 4.04
CA PRO A 62 14.96 -8.49 5.47
C PRO A 62 13.53 -8.85 5.88
N VAL A 63 13.41 -9.71 6.90
CA VAL A 63 12.12 -10.22 7.36
C VAL A 63 12.08 -10.36 8.88
N LEU A 64 10.97 -9.95 9.47
CA LEU A 64 10.66 -10.16 10.89
C LEU A 64 9.55 -11.20 11.02
N ILE A 65 9.82 -12.25 11.79
CA ILE A 65 8.78 -13.20 12.21
C ILE A 65 8.27 -12.84 13.60
N HIS A 66 6.95 -12.96 13.81
CA HIS A 66 6.32 -12.64 15.09
C HIS A 66 5.12 -13.56 15.39
N THR A 67 4.66 -13.52 16.65
CA THR A 67 3.46 -14.22 17.11
C THR A 67 2.37 -13.28 17.62
N LEU A 68 2.54 -11.96 17.39
CA LEU A 68 1.63 -10.93 17.88
C LEU A 68 0.21 -11.14 17.34
N PRO A 69 -0.84 -11.01 18.17
CA PRO A 69 -2.21 -11.36 17.77
C PRO A 69 -2.85 -10.34 16.83
N ASN A 70 -2.50 -9.07 16.96
CA ASN A 70 -3.22 -7.97 16.28
C ASN A 70 -2.42 -7.31 15.18
N ARG A 71 -3.12 -6.69 14.23
CA ARG A 71 -2.53 -6.01 13.07
C ARG A 71 -1.74 -4.76 13.47
N ASN A 72 -2.24 -3.98 14.44
CA ASN A 72 -1.54 -2.80 14.96
C ASN A 72 -0.17 -3.14 15.54
N GLU A 73 -0.07 -4.25 16.29
CA GLU A 73 1.19 -4.69 16.89
C GLU A 73 2.23 -5.08 15.84
N ALA A 74 1.80 -5.76 14.77
CA ALA A 74 2.68 -6.12 13.65
C ALA A 74 3.18 -4.87 12.89
N LEU A 75 2.32 -3.87 12.70
CA LEU A 75 2.67 -2.59 12.09
C LEU A 75 3.68 -1.84 12.98
N CYS A 76 3.39 -1.73 14.27
CA CYS A 76 4.28 -1.12 15.28
C CYS A 76 5.65 -1.81 15.31
N LEU A 77 5.69 -3.15 15.30
CA LEU A 77 6.93 -3.94 15.27
C LEU A 77 7.78 -3.58 14.04
N GLY A 78 7.16 -3.58 12.85
CA GLY A 78 7.83 -3.24 11.60
C GLY A 78 8.39 -1.81 11.60
N LEU A 79 7.56 -0.83 11.97
CA LEU A 79 7.97 0.57 12.03
C LEU A 79 9.07 0.81 13.06
N THR A 80 8.95 0.23 14.25
CA THR A 80 10.00 0.30 15.28
C THR A 80 11.33 -0.26 14.78
N HIS A 81 11.31 -1.38 14.06
CA HIS A 81 12.51 -1.97 13.49
C HIS A 81 13.15 -1.06 12.44
N MET A 82 12.34 -0.48 11.54
CA MET A 82 12.83 0.45 10.53
C MET A 82 13.43 1.71 11.16
N LEU A 83 12.82 2.27 12.20
CA LEU A 83 13.35 3.44 12.91
C LEU A 83 14.67 3.18 13.63
N LYS A 84 14.89 1.96 14.14
CA LYS A 84 16.19 1.56 14.70
C LYS A 84 17.30 1.49 13.65
N ARG A 85 16.97 1.04 12.44
CA ARG A 85 17.94 0.96 11.32
C ARG A 85 18.16 2.31 10.65
N HIS A 86 17.11 3.12 10.56
CA HIS A 86 17.08 4.42 9.89
C HIS A 86 16.44 5.47 10.81
N PRO A 87 17.21 6.01 11.80
CA PRO A 87 16.67 7.03 12.72
C PRO A 87 16.12 8.28 12.02
N ASP A 88 16.66 8.61 10.85
CA ASP A 88 16.26 9.78 10.06
C ASP A 88 15.20 9.47 8.99
N LEU A 89 14.52 8.32 9.09
CA LEU A 89 13.47 7.92 8.15
C LEU A 89 12.39 9.00 8.03
N SER A 90 12.23 9.59 6.84
CA SER A 90 11.31 10.71 6.60
C SER A 90 9.88 10.28 6.32
N GLY A 91 9.70 9.07 5.78
CA GLY A 91 8.40 8.49 5.46
C GLY A 91 8.47 6.97 5.37
N CYS A 92 7.34 6.31 5.53
CA CYS A 92 7.24 4.85 5.44
C CYS A 92 6.01 4.44 4.63
N LEU A 93 6.24 3.63 3.59
CA LEU A 93 5.18 3.02 2.80
C LEU A 93 4.85 1.65 3.39
N PHE A 94 3.55 1.40 3.57
CA PHE A 94 3.01 0.09 3.97
C PHE A 94 2.27 -0.53 2.79
N ALA A 95 2.79 -1.67 2.30
CA ALA A 95 2.17 -2.50 1.28
C ALA A 95 1.61 -3.79 1.89
N LEU A 96 0.64 -4.42 1.22
CA LEU A 96 0.11 -5.73 1.60
C LEU A 96 0.79 -6.82 0.77
N GLY A 97 1.16 -7.93 1.39
CA GLY A 97 1.83 -9.05 0.74
C GLY A 97 0.93 -9.88 -0.19
N ASP A 98 -0.37 -9.62 -0.19
CA ASP A 98 -1.42 -10.33 -0.94
C ASP A 98 -2.04 -9.52 -2.08
N GLN A 99 -1.38 -8.44 -2.53
CA GLN A 99 -1.76 -7.62 -3.68
C GLN A 99 -0.82 -7.90 -4.88
N PRO A 100 -1.01 -9.02 -5.60
CA PRO A 100 -0.04 -9.50 -6.59
C PRO A 100 0.04 -8.66 -7.87
N LEU A 101 -0.97 -7.82 -8.14
CA LEU A 101 -1.06 -7.02 -9.36
C LEU A 101 -0.58 -5.57 -9.17
N LEU A 102 -0.04 -5.24 -8.00
CA LEU A 102 0.59 -3.95 -7.74
C LEU A 102 1.73 -3.71 -8.74
N ARG A 103 1.87 -2.49 -9.26
CA ARG A 103 2.86 -2.14 -10.29
C ARG A 103 3.99 -1.26 -9.73
N PRO A 104 5.23 -1.44 -10.20
CA PRO A 104 6.37 -0.61 -9.77
C PRO A 104 6.12 0.89 -10.02
N ARG A 105 5.59 1.23 -11.19
CA ARG A 105 5.31 2.61 -11.59
C ARG A 105 4.30 3.28 -10.65
N THR A 106 3.31 2.54 -10.19
CA THR A 106 2.34 3.04 -9.20
C THR A 106 3.02 3.37 -7.88
N LEU A 107 3.91 2.50 -7.38
CA LEU A 107 4.70 2.76 -6.17
C LEU A 107 5.63 3.97 -6.34
N GLU A 108 6.29 4.10 -7.50
CA GLU A 108 7.12 5.28 -7.79
C GLU A 108 6.30 6.57 -7.77
N ARG A 109 5.08 6.56 -8.35
CA ARG A 109 4.18 7.72 -8.34
C ARG A 109 3.76 8.10 -6.92
N ILE A 110 3.50 7.13 -6.04
CA ILE A 110 3.21 7.38 -4.62
C ILE A 110 4.40 8.07 -3.95
N CYS A 111 5.62 7.54 -4.16
CA CYS A 111 6.83 8.13 -3.59
C CYS A 111 7.11 9.53 -4.15
N ARG A 112 6.96 9.73 -5.47
CA ARG A 112 7.13 11.05 -6.10
C ARG A 112 6.12 12.06 -5.58
N ARG A 113 4.86 11.68 -5.46
CA ARG A 113 3.81 12.54 -4.90
C ARG A 113 4.13 12.97 -3.47
N TYR A 114 4.62 12.04 -2.64
CA TYR A 114 5.09 12.34 -1.30
C TYR A 114 6.23 13.38 -1.30
N LEU A 115 7.25 13.18 -2.13
CA LEU A 115 8.39 14.08 -2.23
C LEU A 115 7.99 15.47 -2.76
N GLU A 116 7.11 15.56 -3.74
CA GLU A 116 6.55 16.81 -4.26
C GLU A 116 5.86 17.61 -3.15
N CYS A 117 5.02 16.96 -2.34
CA CYS A 117 4.35 17.61 -1.21
C CYS A 117 5.34 18.12 -0.14
N LYS A 118 6.49 17.44 0.03
CA LYS A 118 7.55 17.86 0.98
C LYS A 118 8.37 19.05 0.46
N ILE A 119 8.63 19.14 -0.84
CA ILE A 119 9.51 20.16 -1.44
C ILE A 119 8.72 21.45 -1.74
N SER A 120 7.47 21.33 -2.17
CA SER A 120 6.65 22.48 -2.61
C SER A 120 5.28 22.47 -1.94
N PRO A 121 5.19 22.88 -0.67
CA PRO A 121 3.89 22.92 0.02
C PRO A 121 2.88 23.92 -0.62
N ARG A 122 3.31 24.79 -1.53
CA ARG A 122 2.48 25.85 -2.16
C ARG A 122 1.93 25.51 -3.54
N HIS A 123 2.32 24.39 -4.18
CA HIS A 123 1.86 24.00 -5.51
C HIS A 123 1.18 22.64 -5.50
N SER A 124 -0.01 22.57 -4.90
CA SER A 124 -0.91 21.41 -5.01
C SER A 124 -1.79 21.46 -6.26
N GLU A 125 -1.37 22.17 -7.31
CA GLU A 125 -1.98 22.02 -8.63
C GLU A 125 -1.43 20.73 -9.23
N SER A 126 -2.33 19.77 -9.41
CA SER A 126 -2.06 18.49 -10.03
C SER A 126 -1.38 18.69 -11.40
N VAL A 127 -0.11 18.29 -11.50
CA VAL A 127 0.56 18.10 -12.77
C VAL A 127 0.05 16.79 -13.38
N PHE A 128 -1.20 16.79 -13.85
CA PHE A 128 -1.74 15.76 -14.71
C PHE A 128 -2.42 16.43 -15.92
N PRO A 129 -1.96 16.16 -17.15
CA PRO A 129 -2.65 16.56 -18.34
C PRO A 129 -3.69 15.49 -18.72
N ASP A 130 -4.81 15.40 -18.00
CA ASP A 130 -5.93 14.58 -18.47
C ASP A 130 -7.25 15.21 -18.09
N SER A 131 -8.06 15.47 -19.13
CA SER A 131 -9.36 16.12 -19.13
C SER A 131 -10.44 15.42 -18.26
N ASP A 132 -10.21 14.18 -17.84
CA ASP A 132 -11.18 13.38 -17.07
C ASP A 132 -11.11 13.61 -15.55
N PHE A 133 -10.09 14.32 -15.09
CA PHE A 133 -9.89 14.59 -13.67
C PHE A 133 -10.80 15.69 -13.08
N SER A 134 -11.45 16.48 -13.92
CA SER A 134 -12.34 17.57 -13.48
C SER A 134 -13.60 17.06 -12.75
N ILE A 135 -14.12 15.91 -13.16
CA ILE A 135 -15.29 15.26 -12.53
C ILE A 135 -14.93 14.61 -11.20
N LEU A 136 -13.69 14.11 -11.07
CA LEU A 136 -13.16 13.53 -9.84
C LEU A 136 -12.90 14.58 -8.75
N LYS A 137 -12.43 15.78 -9.12
CA LYS A 137 -12.20 16.88 -8.17
C LYS A 137 -13.46 17.27 -7.38
N SER A 138 -14.65 17.05 -7.90
CA SER A 138 -15.90 17.40 -7.23
C SER A 138 -16.35 16.34 -6.20
N LYS A 139 -15.83 15.11 -6.25
CA LYS A 139 -16.24 13.98 -5.38
C LYS A 139 -15.15 13.52 -4.40
N LEU A 140 -13.89 13.91 -4.62
CA LEU A 140 -12.83 13.74 -3.63
C LEU A 140 -12.89 14.90 -2.62
N PRO A 141 -12.58 14.66 -1.34
CA PRO A 141 -12.51 15.75 -0.36
C PRO A 141 -11.58 16.85 -0.89
N GLN A 142 -12.12 18.05 -1.07
CA GLN A 142 -11.37 19.20 -1.60
C GLN A 142 -10.40 19.70 -0.52
N ASN A 143 -9.12 19.45 -0.70
CA ASN A 143 -8.08 19.96 0.19
C ASN A 143 -7.69 21.41 -0.15
N SER A 144 -8.47 22.37 0.34
CA SER A 144 -8.14 23.78 0.28
C SER A 144 -7.41 24.19 1.56
N GLY A 145 -6.09 24.11 1.58
CA GLY A 145 -5.33 24.62 2.73
C GLY A 145 -4.07 23.87 3.15
N ILE A 146 -3.37 23.22 2.24
CA ILE A 146 -2.24 22.30 2.54
C ILE A 146 -0.89 23.06 2.56
N ALA A 147 -0.79 24.22 3.12
CA ALA A 147 0.48 24.97 3.08
C ALA A 147 1.56 24.48 4.07
N GLU A 148 1.22 23.68 5.10
CA GLU A 148 2.18 23.31 6.18
C GLU A 148 2.01 21.90 6.77
N LYS A 149 1.11 21.07 6.27
CA LYS A 149 0.87 19.75 6.86
C LYS A 149 1.63 18.64 6.12
N SER A 150 2.21 17.74 6.88
CA SER A 150 2.89 16.55 6.38
C SER A 150 1.93 15.64 5.60
N PRO A 151 2.28 15.14 4.38
CA PRO A 151 1.35 14.38 3.57
C PRO A 151 1.21 12.93 4.00
N ILE A 152 0.02 12.37 3.79
CA ILE A 152 -0.21 10.93 3.70
C ILE A 152 -0.60 10.63 2.26
N VAL A 153 0.07 9.69 1.57
CA VAL A 153 -0.24 9.35 0.18
C VAL A 153 -0.84 7.96 0.10
N GLN A 154 -2.05 7.86 -0.44
CA GLN A 154 -2.82 6.62 -0.54
C GLN A 154 -3.15 6.26 -1.98
N LEU A 155 -3.09 4.96 -2.31
CA LEU A 155 -3.55 4.42 -3.57
C LEU A 155 -5.07 4.46 -3.66
N CYS A 156 -5.60 4.87 -4.81
CA CYS A 156 -7.01 4.79 -5.15
C CYS A 156 -7.22 4.19 -6.54
N SER A 157 -8.40 3.70 -6.81
CA SER A 157 -8.87 3.27 -8.13
C SER A 157 -10.16 3.98 -8.44
N VAL A 158 -10.34 4.33 -9.70
CA VAL A 158 -11.51 5.01 -10.22
C VAL A 158 -12.10 4.17 -11.33
N GLN A 159 -13.37 3.78 -11.18
CA GLN A 159 -14.10 3.03 -12.19
C GLN A 159 -15.33 3.81 -12.63
N MET A 160 -15.51 3.91 -13.95
CA MET A 160 -16.73 4.42 -14.55
C MET A 160 -17.65 3.23 -14.87
N THR A 161 -18.84 3.22 -14.31
CA THR A 161 -19.84 2.21 -14.69
C THR A 161 -20.59 2.66 -15.93
N ALA A 162 -20.57 1.80 -16.97
CA ALA A 162 -21.35 1.97 -18.20
C ALA A 162 -22.82 1.59 -17.94
N SER A 163 -23.53 2.40 -17.15
CA SER A 163 -24.98 2.30 -16.92
C SER A 163 -25.66 3.48 -17.62
N PRO A 164 -26.99 3.45 -17.89
CA PRO A 164 -27.70 4.58 -18.51
C PRO A 164 -27.48 5.92 -17.78
N GLU A 165 -27.15 5.86 -16.48
CA GLU A 165 -26.61 6.99 -15.73
C GLU A 165 -25.17 6.68 -15.35
N PRO A 166 -24.16 7.33 -15.97
CA PRO A 166 -22.76 7.07 -15.66
C PRO A 166 -22.45 7.46 -14.22
N SER A 167 -22.07 6.47 -13.41
CA SER A 167 -21.63 6.69 -12.05
C SER A 167 -20.12 6.41 -11.92
N VAL A 168 -19.44 7.28 -11.17
CA VAL A 168 -18.02 7.12 -10.84
C VAL A 168 -17.91 6.51 -9.45
N SER A 169 -17.33 5.33 -9.35
CA SER A 169 -16.97 4.73 -8.07
C SER A 169 -15.48 4.88 -7.79
N THR A 170 -15.14 5.31 -6.58
CA THR A 170 -13.76 5.42 -6.13
C THR A 170 -13.52 4.41 -5.01
N THR A 171 -12.54 3.55 -5.20
CA THR A 171 -12.06 2.61 -4.17
C THR A 171 -10.69 3.09 -3.68
N VAL A 172 -10.48 3.10 -2.37
CA VAL A 172 -9.20 3.45 -1.75
C VAL A 172 -8.64 2.24 -1.02
N GLY A 173 -7.31 2.09 -1.04
CA GLY A 173 -6.68 0.92 -0.44
C GLY A 173 -5.20 1.12 -0.14
N SER A 174 -4.53 0.01 0.08
CA SER A 174 -3.06 -0.06 0.16
C SER A 174 -2.47 -0.10 -1.24
N PRO A 175 -1.21 0.34 -1.39
CA PRO A 175 -0.30 0.84 -0.37
C PRO A 175 -0.61 2.26 0.12
N ILE A 176 -0.10 2.57 1.33
CA ILE A 176 -0.21 3.88 1.95
C ILE A 176 1.18 4.31 2.41
N LEU A 177 1.59 5.53 2.05
CA LEU A 177 2.81 6.15 2.52
C LEU A 177 2.49 7.22 3.55
N PHE A 178 3.04 7.09 4.74
CA PHE A 178 2.91 8.05 5.83
C PHE A 178 4.19 8.85 6.01
N ASP A 179 4.04 10.16 6.20
CA ASP A 179 5.13 11.02 6.65
C ASP A 179 5.53 10.68 8.10
N ARG A 180 6.76 11.00 8.44
CA ARG A 180 7.31 10.83 9.80
C ARG A 180 6.45 11.47 10.90
N ALA A 181 5.76 12.55 10.58
CA ALA A 181 4.89 13.25 11.52
C ALA A 181 3.80 12.35 12.13
N TYR A 182 3.42 11.26 11.44
CA TYR A 182 2.38 10.32 11.87
C TYR A 182 2.95 9.04 12.52
N PHE A 183 4.26 8.92 12.66
CA PHE A 183 4.87 7.69 13.18
C PHE A 183 4.49 7.45 14.64
N ASP A 184 4.37 8.49 15.45
CA ASP A 184 3.92 8.35 16.83
C ASP A 184 2.51 7.78 16.93
N GLU A 185 1.58 8.27 16.12
CA GLU A 185 0.22 7.74 16.03
C GLU A 185 0.18 6.29 15.54
N LEU A 186 1.03 5.94 14.55
CA LEU A 186 1.14 4.58 14.03
C LEU A 186 1.75 3.61 15.06
N LEU A 187 2.62 4.09 15.95
CA LEU A 187 3.20 3.30 17.03
C LEU A 187 2.22 3.10 18.20
N HIS A 188 1.21 3.97 18.35
CA HIS A 188 0.22 3.94 19.43
C HIS A 188 -1.20 3.65 18.94
N LEU A 189 -1.35 2.91 17.84
CA LEU A 189 -2.66 2.54 17.29
C LEU A 189 -3.51 1.77 18.31
N PRO A 190 -4.83 2.05 18.36
CA PRO A 190 -5.75 1.24 19.15
C PRO A 190 -5.73 -0.24 18.76
N GLU A 191 -6.16 -1.10 19.67
CA GLU A 191 -6.26 -2.54 19.42
C GLU A 191 -7.05 -2.83 18.12
N LYS A 192 -6.53 -3.73 17.31
CA LYS A 192 -7.07 -4.13 16.00
C LYS A 192 -7.15 -3.03 14.93
N ALA A 193 -6.72 -1.80 15.22
CA ALA A 193 -6.63 -0.75 14.23
C ALA A 193 -5.47 -1.00 13.24
N GLY A 194 -5.49 -0.31 12.12
CA GLY A 194 -4.41 -0.28 11.13
C GLY A 194 -4.18 1.16 10.67
N GLY A 195 -3.33 1.39 9.68
CA GLY A 195 -3.01 2.73 9.16
C GLY A 195 -4.25 3.54 8.74
N SER A 196 -5.33 2.88 8.33
CA SER A 196 -6.61 3.55 8.03
C SER A 196 -7.22 4.30 9.21
N HIS A 197 -6.80 4.01 10.45
CA HIS A 197 -7.21 4.79 11.63
C HIS A 197 -6.65 6.21 11.57
N VAL A 198 -5.35 6.34 11.28
CA VAL A 198 -4.67 7.64 11.12
C VAL A 198 -5.25 8.42 9.94
N LEU A 199 -5.53 7.76 8.80
CA LEU A 199 -6.19 8.41 7.65
C LEU A 199 -7.52 9.08 8.02
N ARG A 200 -8.34 8.41 8.84
CA ARG A 200 -9.64 8.97 9.26
C ARG A 200 -9.51 10.16 10.22
N GLN A 201 -8.41 10.26 10.94
CA GLN A 201 -8.13 11.40 11.83
C GLN A 201 -7.57 12.61 11.08
N HIS A 202 -6.94 12.36 9.92
CA HIS A 202 -6.28 13.38 9.12
C HIS A 202 -6.74 13.40 7.65
N PRO A 203 -8.06 13.46 7.36
CA PRO A 203 -8.57 13.38 5.99
C PRO A 203 -8.12 14.55 5.11
N ASP A 204 -7.79 15.68 5.71
CA ASP A 204 -7.37 16.92 5.06
C ASP A 204 -5.93 16.89 4.51
N VAL A 205 -5.11 15.92 4.88
CA VAL A 205 -3.72 15.79 4.40
C VAL A 205 -3.53 14.60 3.46
N VAL A 206 -4.57 13.78 3.27
CA VAL A 206 -4.48 12.61 2.41
C VAL A 206 -4.42 13.04 0.95
N GLN A 207 -3.37 12.61 0.26
CA GLN A 207 -3.19 12.75 -1.18
C GLN A 207 -3.47 11.41 -1.85
N TYR A 208 -4.16 11.42 -2.97
CA TYR A 208 -4.49 10.19 -3.69
C TYR A 208 -3.63 10.06 -4.95
N VAL A 209 -3.17 8.84 -5.22
CA VAL A 209 -2.56 8.43 -6.47
C VAL A 209 -3.44 7.37 -7.09
N THR A 210 -3.89 7.59 -8.33
CA THR A 210 -4.75 6.63 -9.04
C THR A 210 -3.92 5.44 -9.53
N ALA A 211 -4.40 4.24 -9.31
CA ALA A 211 -3.82 3.01 -9.87
C ALA A 211 -3.83 3.06 -11.42
N GLU A 212 -2.88 2.42 -12.06
CA GLU A 212 -2.88 2.31 -13.54
C GLU A 212 -4.01 1.39 -14.01
N VAL A 213 -4.29 0.35 -13.23
CA VAL A 213 -5.43 -0.55 -13.42
C VAL A 213 -6.12 -0.80 -12.07
N PRO A 214 -7.44 -0.94 -12.03
CA PRO A 214 -8.20 -1.13 -10.79
C PRO A 214 -7.74 -2.34 -9.98
N GLU A 215 -7.25 -3.35 -10.66
CA GLU A 215 -6.82 -4.65 -10.10
C GLU A 215 -5.60 -4.52 -9.17
N GLU A 216 -4.84 -3.43 -9.23
CA GLU A 216 -3.72 -3.18 -8.32
C GLU A 216 -4.16 -3.08 -6.84
N LEU A 217 -5.43 -2.74 -6.58
CA LEU A 217 -5.99 -2.68 -5.24
C LEU A 217 -6.58 -4.02 -4.76
N MET A 218 -6.62 -5.04 -5.63
CA MET A 218 -7.22 -6.32 -5.28
C MET A 218 -6.27 -7.17 -4.44
N ASP A 219 -6.73 -7.56 -3.27
CA ASP A 219 -6.10 -8.56 -2.42
C ASP A 219 -6.70 -9.95 -2.69
N VAL A 220 -5.90 -10.97 -2.52
CA VAL A 220 -6.30 -12.37 -2.65
C VAL A 220 -6.73 -12.89 -1.29
N ASP A 221 -8.00 -13.26 -1.14
CA ASP A 221 -8.55 -13.82 0.09
C ASP A 221 -9.03 -15.27 -0.06
N THR A 222 -9.35 -15.68 -1.30
CA THR A 222 -9.85 -17.03 -1.62
C THR A 222 -9.08 -17.67 -2.79
N PRO A 223 -9.08 -19.01 -2.93
CA PRO A 223 -8.50 -19.68 -4.09
C PRO A 223 -9.14 -19.29 -5.42
N GLU A 224 -10.43 -18.95 -5.41
CA GLU A 224 -11.19 -18.51 -6.58
C GLU A 224 -10.70 -17.14 -7.06
N GLU A 225 -10.46 -16.21 -6.14
CA GLU A 225 -9.87 -14.90 -6.44
C GLU A 225 -8.46 -15.05 -7.02
N LEU A 226 -7.64 -15.93 -6.45
CA LEU A 226 -6.29 -16.21 -6.97
C LEU A 226 -6.36 -16.64 -8.45
N LYS A 227 -7.18 -17.63 -8.78
CA LYS A 227 -7.36 -18.11 -10.16
C LYS A 227 -7.89 -17.01 -11.09
N ARG A 228 -8.81 -16.17 -10.60
CA ARG A 228 -9.32 -15.03 -11.37
C ARG A 228 -8.21 -14.07 -11.72
N LEU A 229 -7.35 -13.71 -10.77
CA LEU A 229 -6.26 -12.77 -10.99
C LEU A 229 -5.17 -13.35 -11.90
N GLU A 230 -4.86 -14.67 -11.79
CA GLU A 230 -3.95 -15.34 -12.72
C GLU A 230 -4.41 -15.21 -14.18
N ASN A 231 -5.71 -15.39 -14.43
CA ASN A 231 -6.27 -15.28 -15.78
C ASN A 231 -6.23 -13.86 -16.34
N LEU A 232 -6.30 -12.83 -15.52
CA LEU A 232 -6.23 -11.43 -15.96
C LEU A 232 -4.86 -11.07 -16.54
N VAL A 233 -3.78 -11.60 -15.97
CA VAL A 233 -2.39 -11.29 -16.39
C VAL A 233 -1.97 -12.11 -17.63
N THR A 234 -2.62 -13.22 -17.92
CA THR A 234 -2.28 -14.08 -19.06
C THR A 234 -2.79 -13.52 -20.40
N ILE A 235 -3.60 -12.46 -20.40
CA ILE A 235 -4.26 -11.89 -21.59
C ILE A 235 -3.49 -10.68 -22.15
N GLU A 236 -2.47 -10.15 -21.47
CA GLU A 236 -1.56 -9.09 -21.95
C GLU A 236 -0.28 -9.67 -22.56
#